data_506cb0f379fa9ef842807e614eb86cf6
#
_entry.id   506cb0f379fa9ef842807e614eb86cf6
#
_cell.length_a   1.000
_cell.length_b   1.000
_cell.length_c   1.000
_cell.angle_alpha   90.00
_cell.angle_beta   90.00
_cell.angle_gamma   90.00
#
_symmetry.space_group_name_H-M   'P 1'
#
loop_
_entity.id
_entity.type
_entity.pdbx_description
1 polymer ?
#
loop_
_entity_poly.entity_id
_entity_poly.type
_entity_poly.pdbx_seq_one_letter_code
_entity_poly.pdbx_strand_id
1 'polypeptide(L)'
;VEETFIGEALVFEEDEAKDILKSKYLNSRSVREITKEVYDLVKGKDDITKKQYLDIKLFMEGDILQKADKMSMAHSIELRVPFLDKEVMKVGEGISSDQKISHGTTKYVLRKAAEKKLPEEW
;
A
#
# COMPACT_ATOMS: atom_id res chain seq x y z
N VAL A 1 -3.12 14.52 4.62
CA VAL A 1 -3.20 13.26 3.85
C VAL A 1 -4.44 12.45 4.24
N GLU A 2 -4.81 12.44 5.51
CA GLU A 2 -5.93 11.63 6.05
C GLU A 2 -7.29 11.96 5.43
N GLU A 3 -7.48 13.19 4.97
CA GLU A 3 -8.74 13.63 4.34
C GLU A 3 -8.79 13.34 2.83
N THR A 4 -7.66 13.13 2.20
CA THR A 4 -7.55 13.07 0.73
C THR A 4 -7.07 11.75 0.17
N PHE A 5 -6.34 10.96 0.94
CA PHE A 5 -5.79 9.69 0.48
C PHE A 5 -6.53 8.53 1.17
N ILE A 6 -7.27 7.76 0.39
CA ILE A 6 -8.06 6.61 0.83
C ILE A 6 -7.54 5.28 0.29
N GLY A 7 -6.34 5.25 -0.28
CA GLY A 7 -5.65 4.08 -0.81
C GLY A 7 -5.44 4.14 -2.32
N GLU A 8 -4.55 3.28 -2.81
CA GLU A 8 -4.18 3.22 -4.24
C GLU A 8 -5.25 2.53 -5.11
N ALA A 9 -6.19 1.79 -4.51
CA ALA A 9 -7.20 1.01 -5.23
C ALA A 9 -8.54 1.72 -5.39
N LEU A 10 -8.58 3.05 -5.33
CA LEU A 10 -9.80 3.81 -5.55
C LEU A 10 -10.26 3.67 -7.00
N VAL A 11 -11.44 3.10 -7.21
CA VAL A 11 -12.07 2.94 -8.53
C VAL A 11 -13.23 3.93 -8.71
N PHE A 12 -14.03 4.11 -7.66
CA PHE A 12 -15.18 5.02 -7.64
C PHE A 12 -15.13 5.92 -6.40
N GLU A 13 -15.45 7.19 -6.57
CA GLU A 13 -15.77 8.06 -5.43
C GLU A 13 -17.09 7.63 -4.79
N GLU A 14 -17.30 7.96 -3.51
CA GLU A 14 -18.50 7.51 -2.78
C GLU A 14 -19.81 7.97 -3.43
N ASP A 15 -19.84 9.16 -4.01
CA ASP A 15 -21.03 9.68 -4.67
C ASP A 15 -21.29 8.98 -6.01
N GLU A 16 -20.26 8.68 -6.78
CA GLU A 16 -20.37 7.86 -8.01
C GLU A 16 -20.88 6.44 -7.68
N ALA A 17 -20.38 5.84 -6.60
CA ALA A 17 -20.84 4.54 -6.16
C ALA A 17 -22.33 4.52 -5.76
N LYS A 18 -22.84 5.61 -5.18
CA LYS A 18 -24.27 5.76 -4.82
C LYS A 18 -25.18 5.77 -6.06
N ASP A 19 -24.70 6.36 -7.16
CA ASP A 19 -25.48 6.44 -8.40
C ASP A 19 -25.60 5.07 -9.11
N ILE A 20 -24.62 4.18 -8.88
CA ILE A 20 -24.57 2.85 -9.50
C ILE A 20 -25.25 1.79 -8.63
N LEU A 21 -25.12 1.89 -7.30
CA LEU A 21 -25.59 0.86 -6.38
C LEU A 21 -27.08 0.92 -6.15
N LYS A 22 -27.71 -0.26 -6.07
CA LYS A 22 -29.11 -0.35 -5.62
C LYS A 22 -29.21 0.10 -4.16
N SER A 23 -30.32 0.77 -3.81
CA SER A 23 -30.55 1.36 -2.47
C SER A 23 -30.29 0.42 -1.30
N LYS A 24 -30.54 -0.88 -1.46
CA LYS A 24 -30.31 -1.90 -0.41
C LYS A 24 -28.81 -2.09 -0.05
N TYR A 25 -27.88 -1.61 -0.88
CA TYR A 25 -26.44 -1.70 -0.67
C TYR A 25 -25.80 -0.37 -0.22
N LEU A 26 -26.60 0.70 -0.10
CA LEU A 26 -26.11 2.02 0.31
C LEU A 26 -25.90 2.18 1.82
N ASN A 27 -26.25 1.16 2.62
CA ASN A 27 -26.11 1.17 4.08
C ASN A 27 -24.76 0.59 4.57
N SER A 28 -23.77 0.44 3.70
CA SER A 28 -22.42 0.03 4.09
C SER A 28 -21.67 1.16 4.78
N ARG A 29 -20.67 0.81 5.59
CA ARG A 29 -19.73 1.80 6.14
C ARG A 29 -19.02 2.55 5.02
N SER A 30 -18.80 3.85 5.22
CA SER A 30 -18.08 4.64 4.25
C SER A 30 -16.59 4.22 4.18
N VAL A 31 -15.96 4.42 3.04
CA VAL A 31 -14.51 4.18 2.87
C VAL A 31 -13.73 5.05 3.85
N ARG A 32 -14.19 6.29 4.10
CA ARG A 32 -13.56 7.21 5.04
C ARG A 32 -13.61 6.74 6.49
N GLU A 33 -14.70 6.08 6.91
CA GLU A 33 -14.77 5.47 8.23
C GLU A 33 -13.75 4.32 8.39
N ILE A 34 -13.61 3.49 7.35
CA ILE A 34 -12.65 2.38 7.36
C ILE A 34 -11.21 2.91 7.37
N THR A 35 -10.89 3.86 6.50
CA THR A 35 -9.53 4.43 6.42
C THR A 35 -9.17 5.21 7.68
N LYS A 36 -10.15 5.89 8.30
CA LYS A 36 -9.94 6.60 9.58
C LYS A 36 -9.47 5.67 10.69
N GLU A 37 -10.05 4.49 10.82
CA GLU A 37 -9.60 3.50 11.82
C GLU A 37 -8.14 3.10 11.62
N VAL A 38 -7.71 2.97 10.37
CA VAL A 38 -6.31 2.67 10.04
C VAL A 38 -5.39 3.86 10.35
N TYR A 39 -5.80 5.09 10.02
CA TYR A 39 -5.05 6.30 10.31
C TYR A 39 -4.90 6.57 11.82
N ASP A 40 -5.92 6.25 12.61
CA ASP A 40 -5.87 6.39 14.07
C ASP A 40 -4.73 5.55 14.69
N LEU A 41 -4.34 4.43 14.08
CA LEU A 41 -3.22 3.59 14.52
C LEU A 41 -1.83 4.24 14.27
N VAL A 42 -1.75 5.16 13.33
CA VAL A 42 -0.51 5.85 12.94
C VAL A 42 -0.58 7.36 13.17
N LYS A 43 -1.46 7.78 14.06
CA LYS A 43 -1.62 9.18 14.45
C LYS A 43 -0.29 9.76 14.92
N GLY A 44 0.08 10.94 14.38
CA GLY A 44 1.33 11.62 14.69
C GLY A 44 2.54 11.16 13.88
N LYS A 45 2.40 10.19 12.98
CA LYS A 45 3.43 9.85 11.99
C LYS A 45 3.39 10.83 10.81
N ASP A 46 4.49 10.88 10.04
CA ASP A 46 4.55 11.66 8.81
C ASP A 46 3.63 11.11 7.70
N ASP A 47 3.36 11.92 6.69
CA ASP A 47 2.41 11.60 5.63
C ASP A 47 2.81 10.39 4.78
N ILE A 48 4.11 10.15 4.57
CA ILE A 48 4.60 8.99 3.82
C ILE A 48 4.33 7.72 4.62
N THR A 49 4.65 7.73 5.90
CA THR A 49 4.38 6.60 6.80
C THR A 49 2.89 6.29 6.89
N LYS A 50 2.03 7.31 6.99
CA LYS A 50 0.57 7.14 7.00
C LYS A 50 0.05 6.48 5.73
N LYS A 51 0.45 6.98 4.55
CA LYS A 51 0.08 6.40 3.26
C LYS A 51 0.54 4.95 3.13
N GLN A 52 1.81 4.68 3.43
CA GLN A 52 2.36 3.32 3.38
C GLN A 52 1.62 2.35 4.30
N TYR A 53 1.29 2.79 5.51
CA TYR A 53 0.57 1.94 6.46
C TYR A 53 -0.85 1.63 5.97
N LEU A 54 -1.56 2.62 5.40
CA LEU A 54 -2.87 2.41 4.81
C LEU A 54 -2.82 1.39 3.68
N ASP A 55 -1.86 1.56 2.74
CA ASP A 55 -1.72 0.65 1.60
C ASP A 55 -1.33 -0.77 2.02
N ILE A 56 -0.47 -0.92 3.02
CA ILE A 56 -0.14 -2.25 3.57
C ILE A 56 -1.39 -2.92 4.14
N LYS A 57 -2.23 -2.19 4.87
CA LYS A 57 -3.40 -2.75 5.54
C LYS A 57 -4.58 -3.03 4.63
N LEU A 58 -4.79 -2.20 3.62
CA LEU A 58 -5.98 -2.32 2.76
C LEU A 58 -5.64 -2.85 1.37
N PHE A 59 -4.70 -2.22 0.68
CA PHE A 59 -4.40 -2.56 -0.70
C PHE A 59 -3.53 -3.81 -0.82
N MET A 60 -2.44 -3.89 -0.06
CA MET A 60 -1.53 -5.03 -0.14
C MET A 60 -2.19 -6.32 0.36
N GLU A 61 -2.79 -6.29 1.55
CA GLU A 61 -3.46 -7.45 2.14
C GLU A 61 -4.75 -7.81 1.39
N GLY A 62 -5.59 -6.82 1.11
CA GLY A 62 -6.93 -7.02 0.55
C GLY A 62 -6.96 -7.31 -0.94
N ASP A 63 -5.95 -6.89 -1.71
CA ASP A 63 -5.93 -7.02 -3.16
C ASP A 63 -4.66 -7.73 -3.68
N ILE A 64 -3.48 -7.13 -3.51
CA ILE A 64 -2.24 -7.58 -4.16
C ILE A 64 -1.87 -9.00 -3.76
N LEU A 65 -1.78 -9.28 -2.46
CA LEU A 65 -1.37 -10.60 -1.97
C LEU A 65 -2.42 -11.66 -2.25
N GLN A 66 -3.70 -11.33 -2.16
CA GLN A 66 -4.77 -12.28 -2.50
C GLN A 66 -4.77 -12.64 -3.99
N LYS A 67 -4.61 -11.66 -4.87
CA LYS A 67 -4.49 -11.92 -6.31
C LYS A 67 -3.25 -12.75 -6.62
N ALA A 68 -2.11 -12.36 -6.08
CA ALA A 68 -0.85 -13.05 -6.28
C ALA A 68 -0.95 -14.53 -5.86
N ASP A 69 -1.46 -14.79 -4.66
CA ASP A 69 -1.64 -16.16 -4.15
C ASP A 69 -2.63 -16.96 -4.98
N LYS A 70 -3.84 -16.46 -5.18
CA LYS A 70 -4.91 -17.19 -5.90
C LYS A 70 -4.53 -17.50 -7.35
N MET A 71 -3.90 -16.54 -8.06
CA MET A 71 -3.53 -16.74 -9.45
C MET A 71 -2.34 -17.69 -9.59
N SER A 72 -1.32 -17.58 -8.76
CA SER A 72 -0.17 -18.48 -8.78
C SER A 72 -0.58 -19.91 -8.39
N MET A 73 -1.35 -20.08 -7.33
CA MET A 73 -1.81 -21.39 -6.88
C MET A 73 -2.77 -22.07 -7.86
N ALA A 74 -3.57 -21.31 -8.60
CA ALA A 74 -4.40 -21.86 -9.69
C ALA A 74 -3.57 -22.54 -10.79
N HIS A 75 -2.28 -22.19 -10.91
CA HIS A 75 -1.34 -22.76 -11.86
C HIS A 75 -0.24 -23.60 -11.17
N SER A 76 -0.43 -23.97 -9.91
CA SER A 76 0.54 -24.74 -9.11
C SER A 76 1.93 -24.09 -9.02
N ILE A 77 1.97 -22.75 -9.02
CA ILE A 77 3.19 -21.95 -8.89
C ILE A 77 3.25 -21.41 -7.47
N GLU A 78 4.37 -21.62 -6.78
CA GLU A 78 4.62 -21.01 -5.47
C GLU A 78 5.27 -19.64 -5.65
N LEU A 79 4.54 -18.57 -5.33
CA LEU A 79 5.04 -17.20 -5.34
C LEU A 79 5.73 -16.86 -4.01
N ARG A 80 6.94 -16.34 -4.09
CA ARG A 80 7.68 -15.79 -2.93
C ARG A 80 7.73 -14.28 -2.99
N VAL A 81 7.57 -13.63 -1.83
CA VAL A 81 7.51 -12.18 -1.69
C VAL A 81 8.62 -11.67 -0.74
N PRO A 82 9.89 -11.64 -1.19
CA PRO A 82 11.04 -11.41 -0.33
C PRO A 82 11.01 -10.06 0.41
N PHE A 83 10.35 -9.05 -0.14
CA PHE A 83 10.22 -7.75 0.51
C PHE A 83 9.25 -7.73 1.70
N LEU A 84 8.45 -8.79 1.88
CA LEU A 84 7.58 -8.97 3.04
C LEU A 84 8.20 -9.85 4.13
N ASP A 85 9.43 -10.29 3.95
CA ASP A 85 10.18 -10.95 5.01
C ASP A 85 10.33 -10.04 6.23
N LYS A 86 10.21 -10.60 7.42
CA LYS A 86 10.20 -9.85 8.70
C LYS A 86 11.48 -9.04 8.91
N GLU A 87 12.63 -9.56 8.51
CA GLU A 87 13.90 -8.86 8.67
C GLU A 87 14.02 -7.71 7.65
N VAL A 88 13.54 -7.91 6.43
CA VAL A 88 13.46 -6.84 5.43
C VAL A 88 12.51 -5.73 5.87
N MET A 89 11.35 -6.09 6.42
CA MET A 89 10.38 -5.11 6.96
C MET A 89 10.98 -4.29 8.11
N LYS A 90 11.69 -4.91 9.05
CA LYS A 90 12.40 -4.19 10.13
C LYS A 90 13.40 -3.15 9.59
N VAL A 91 14.15 -3.50 8.55
CA VAL A 91 15.04 -2.55 7.89
C VAL A 91 14.24 -1.42 7.27
N GLY A 92 13.15 -1.75 6.55
CA GLY A 92 12.24 -0.77 5.93
C GLY A 92 11.60 0.20 6.91
N GLU A 93 11.23 -0.26 8.10
CA GLU A 93 10.69 0.58 9.18
C GLU A 93 11.71 1.60 9.71
N GLY A 94 12.99 1.25 9.71
CA GLY A 94 14.08 2.13 10.13
C GLY A 94 14.49 3.18 9.09
N ILE A 95 14.00 3.10 7.85
CA ILE A 95 14.32 4.06 6.79
C ILE A 95 13.47 5.32 6.96
N SER A 96 14.12 6.48 7.05
CA SER A 96 13.44 7.77 7.17
C SER A 96 12.74 8.19 5.87
N SER A 97 11.76 9.08 5.96
CA SER A 97 10.95 9.51 4.82
C SER A 97 11.76 10.19 3.72
N ASP A 98 12.79 10.96 4.06
CA ASP A 98 13.73 11.57 3.13
C ASP A 98 14.64 10.55 2.40
N GLN A 99 14.89 9.40 3.01
CA GLN A 99 15.59 8.28 2.38
C GLN A 99 14.64 7.41 1.52
N LYS A 100 13.36 7.38 1.84
CA LYS A 100 12.35 6.68 1.03
C LYS A 100 12.06 7.43 -0.26
N ILE A 101 11.92 8.76 -0.16
CA ILE A 101 11.68 9.65 -1.30
C ILE A 101 12.68 10.79 -1.24
N SER A 102 13.55 10.89 -2.23
CA SER A 102 14.56 11.94 -2.33
C SER A 102 14.76 12.36 -3.77
N HIS A 103 15.04 13.66 -3.98
CA HIS A 103 15.27 14.24 -5.31
C HIS A 103 14.19 13.88 -6.36
N GLY A 104 12.92 13.82 -5.94
CA GLY A 104 11.82 13.43 -6.83
C GLY A 104 11.78 11.94 -7.19
N THR A 105 12.64 11.12 -6.57
CA THR A 105 12.74 9.67 -6.83
C THR A 105 12.17 8.87 -5.67
N THR A 106 11.24 7.98 -5.95
CA THR A 106 10.70 7.01 -4.97
C THR A 106 11.65 5.83 -4.81
N LYS A 107 11.54 5.14 -3.65
CA LYS A 107 12.43 3.99 -3.30
C LYS A 107 13.91 4.36 -3.34
N TYR A 108 14.24 5.61 -3.01
CA TYR A 108 15.57 6.20 -3.24
C TYR A 108 16.70 5.36 -2.67
N VAL A 109 16.67 5.04 -1.37
CA VAL A 109 17.74 4.25 -0.73
C VAL A 109 17.85 2.84 -1.32
N LEU A 110 16.74 2.21 -1.69
CA LEU A 110 16.74 0.89 -2.32
C LEU A 110 17.40 0.94 -3.70
N ARG A 111 17.09 1.96 -4.51
CA ARG A 111 17.74 2.18 -5.81
C ARG A 111 19.24 2.39 -5.65
N LYS A 112 19.64 3.22 -4.68
CA LYS A 112 21.07 3.44 -4.38
C LYS A 112 21.79 2.19 -3.88
N ALA A 113 21.13 1.32 -3.17
CA ALA A 113 21.70 0.03 -2.78
C ALA A 113 21.82 -0.93 -3.98
N ALA A 114 20.82 -0.91 -4.87
CA ALA A 114 20.81 -1.73 -6.08
C ALA A 114 21.93 -1.35 -7.06
N GLU A 115 22.22 -0.06 -7.26
CA GLU A 115 23.32 0.45 -8.09
C GLU A 115 24.69 -0.19 -7.76
N LYS A 116 24.88 -0.62 -6.51
CA LYS A 116 26.12 -1.30 -6.06
C LYS A 116 26.14 -2.80 -6.35
N LYS A 117 25.05 -3.37 -6.79
CA LYS A 117 24.86 -4.82 -6.92
C LYS A 117 24.40 -5.25 -8.31
N LEU A 118 23.74 -4.37 -9.04
CA LEU A 118 23.23 -4.64 -10.38
C LEU A 118 24.14 -3.97 -11.43
N PRO A 119 24.21 -4.52 -12.65
CA PRO A 119 24.86 -3.89 -13.78
C PRO A 119 24.23 -2.51 -14.10
N GLU A 120 25.02 -1.57 -14.66
CA GLU A 120 24.56 -0.21 -14.99
C GLU A 120 23.43 -0.14 -16.02
N GLU A 121 23.18 -1.23 -16.74
CA GLU A 121 22.18 -1.35 -17.79
C GLU A 121 20.75 -1.61 -17.28
N TRP A 122 20.54 -1.68 -15.93
CA TRP A 122 19.25 -2.02 -15.30
C TRP A 122 18.64 -0.86 -14.53
#